data_d0599f5b36dcd845e35873b2b950e39d
#
_entry.id   d0599f5b36dcd845e35873b2b950e39d
#
_cell.length_a   1.000
_cell.length_b   1.000
_cell.length_c   1.000
_cell.angle_alpha   90.00
_cell.angle_beta   90.00
_cell.angle_gamma   90.00
#
_symmetry.space_group_name_H-M   'P 1'
#
loop_
_entity.id
_entity.type
_entity.pdbx_description
1 polymer ?
#
loop_
_entity_poly.entity_id
_entity_poly.type
_entity_poly.pdbx_seq_one_letter_code
_entity_poly.pdbx_strand_id
1 'polypeptide(L)'
;MTNPLAPGSLADKRALVTGSSRGIGADTVGYLAEAGAKVVVNYRNKARRAEQIAEKITAAGGSALAVAADLTDHRSVQAMVDTVVAEWGGIDLLVLNASGGMESGLGEDYALRLNRDAQVDMLQTAVPHMPAGSRVVFVASHQAHFVETAETMDEYVPVAKSKRAGELALRELVPQLDAAGIEFVVVSGDMIEGTITATLLNRLNPGAIEGRRQEVGKLYSVSEFAAEIALAAVEPIPADHTKLVGDVSGFTA
;
A
#
# COMPACT_ATOMS: atom_id res chain seq x y z
N MET A 1 1.83 -19.61 2.34
CA MET A 1 1.48 -19.53 0.89
C MET A 1 2.77 -19.49 0.10
N THR A 2 2.74 -19.98 -1.13
CA THR A 2 3.88 -19.87 -2.05
C THR A 2 4.00 -18.42 -2.52
N ASN A 3 5.23 -17.91 -2.67
CA ASN A 3 5.46 -16.57 -3.21
C ASN A 3 4.90 -16.49 -4.64
N PRO A 4 4.10 -15.47 -4.97
CA PRO A 4 3.55 -15.32 -6.32
C PRO A 4 4.62 -14.87 -7.34
N LEU A 5 5.73 -14.28 -6.86
CA LEU A 5 6.83 -13.81 -7.68
C LEU A 5 7.85 -14.92 -7.94
N ALA A 6 8.44 -14.93 -9.13
CA ALA A 6 9.54 -15.83 -9.42
C ALA A 6 10.79 -15.47 -8.57
N PRO A 7 11.54 -16.45 -8.06
CA PRO A 7 12.78 -16.19 -7.36
C PRO A 7 13.74 -15.33 -8.23
N GLY A 8 14.28 -14.27 -7.63
CA GLY A 8 15.20 -13.36 -8.31
C GLY A 8 14.57 -12.37 -9.29
N SER A 9 13.23 -12.36 -9.48
CA SER A 9 12.56 -11.42 -10.39
C SER A 9 12.72 -9.95 -9.98
N LEU A 10 13.04 -9.69 -8.72
CA LEU A 10 13.34 -8.38 -8.16
C LEU A 10 14.78 -8.26 -7.64
N ALA A 11 15.70 -9.09 -8.16
CA ALA A 11 17.10 -9.01 -7.77
C ALA A 11 17.64 -7.57 -7.92
N ASP A 12 18.34 -7.10 -6.88
CA ASP A 12 18.91 -5.75 -6.78
C ASP A 12 17.90 -4.57 -6.78
N LYS A 13 16.60 -4.82 -6.87
CA LYS A 13 15.58 -3.77 -6.74
C LYS A 13 15.46 -3.31 -5.29
N ARG A 14 15.28 -2.01 -5.08
CA ARG A 14 15.14 -1.34 -3.79
C ARG A 14 13.68 -0.95 -3.61
N ALA A 15 12.99 -1.60 -2.70
CA ALA A 15 11.57 -1.43 -2.47
C ALA A 15 11.29 -0.73 -1.13
N LEU A 16 10.54 0.37 -1.15
CA LEU A 16 10.00 1.02 0.03
C LEU A 16 8.50 0.77 0.11
N VAL A 17 8.05 0.15 1.21
CA VAL A 17 6.62 -0.12 1.46
C VAL A 17 6.17 0.66 2.69
N THR A 18 5.28 1.63 2.51
CA THR A 18 4.77 2.43 3.62
C THR A 18 3.81 1.62 4.50
N GLY A 19 3.88 1.82 5.83
CA GLY A 19 3.01 1.13 6.79
C GLY A 19 3.19 -0.38 6.82
N SER A 20 4.41 -0.88 6.61
CA SER A 20 4.71 -2.30 6.40
C SER A 20 5.11 -3.07 7.68
N SER A 21 4.90 -2.50 8.86
CA SER A 21 5.20 -3.20 10.13
C SER A 21 4.12 -4.24 10.54
N ARG A 22 3.06 -4.41 9.76
CA ARG A 22 1.96 -5.37 9.99
C ARG A 22 1.06 -5.52 8.77
N GLY A 23 0.20 -6.57 8.81
CA GLY A 23 -0.89 -6.76 7.84
C GLY A 23 -0.39 -6.83 6.41
N ILE A 24 -1.15 -6.26 5.48
CA ILE A 24 -0.87 -6.30 4.04
C ILE A 24 0.55 -5.85 3.72
N GLY A 25 0.99 -4.71 4.27
CA GLY A 25 2.36 -4.21 4.02
C GLY A 25 3.45 -5.16 4.49
N ALA A 26 3.26 -5.86 5.61
CA ALA A 26 4.23 -6.83 6.13
C ALA A 26 4.36 -8.06 5.23
N ASP A 27 3.23 -8.59 4.74
CA ASP A 27 3.26 -9.73 3.81
C ASP A 27 3.81 -9.29 2.44
N THR A 28 3.50 -8.06 1.99
CA THR A 28 4.06 -7.49 0.75
C THR A 28 5.58 -7.41 0.82
N VAL A 29 6.18 -6.84 1.87
CA VAL A 29 7.65 -6.80 2.00
C VAL A 29 8.25 -8.19 2.05
N GLY A 30 7.55 -9.16 2.66
CA GLY A 30 7.97 -10.56 2.66
C GLY A 30 8.10 -11.12 1.24
N TYR A 31 7.06 -10.99 0.42
CA TYR A 31 7.06 -11.46 -0.97
C TYR A 31 8.13 -10.76 -1.83
N LEU A 32 8.27 -9.44 -1.68
CA LEU A 32 9.29 -8.68 -2.43
C LEU A 32 10.72 -9.11 -2.04
N ALA A 33 10.98 -9.30 -0.74
CA ALA A 33 12.27 -9.75 -0.25
C ALA A 33 12.61 -11.17 -0.72
N GLU A 34 11.67 -12.11 -0.67
CA GLU A 34 11.84 -13.48 -1.19
C GLU A 34 12.08 -13.50 -2.71
N ALA A 35 11.59 -12.50 -3.44
CA ALA A 35 11.87 -12.30 -4.87
C ALA A 35 13.23 -11.62 -5.14
N GLY A 36 14.00 -11.28 -4.10
CA GLY A 36 15.36 -10.73 -4.21
C GLY A 36 15.47 -9.22 -4.02
N ALA A 37 14.37 -8.53 -3.71
CA ALA A 37 14.42 -7.09 -3.45
C ALA A 37 15.08 -6.78 -2.09
N LYS A 38 15.78 -5.64 -2.02
CA LYS A 38 16.12 -4.97 -0.77
C LYS A 38 14.87 -4.20 -0.32
N VAL A 39 14.41 -4.40 0.92
CA VAL A 39 13.10 -3.86 1.34
C VAL A 39 13.19 -2.95 2.56
N VAL A 40 12.44 -1.86 2.53
CA VAL A 40 12.23 -0.98 3.69
C VAL A 40 10.94 -1.37 4.38
N VAL A 41 11.04 -1.69 5.67
CA VAL A 41 9.90 -1.89 6.57
C VAL A 41 9.64 -0.58 7.31
N ASN A 42 8.71 0.22 6.80
CA ASN A 42 8.32 1.47 7.42
C ASN A 42 7.35 1.27 8.58
N TYR A 43 7.58 1.99 9.67
CA TYR A 43 6.69 2.02 10.84
C TYR A 43 6.60 3.42 11.43
N ARG A 44 5.49 3.74 12.13
CA ARG A 44 5.34 5.00 12.88
C ARG A 44 5.78 4.83 14.34
N ASN A 45 5.18 3.89 15.07
CA ASN A 45 5.34 3.81 16.53
C ASN A 45 5.76 2.42 17.05
N LYS A 46 5.78 1.40 16.21
CA LYS A 46 5.98 -0.01 16.65
C LYS A 46 7.29 -0.57 16.11
N ALA A 47 8.41 0.02 16.55
CA ALA A 47 9.77 -0.35 16.13
C ALA A 47 10.00 -1.86 16.19
N ARG A 48 9.74 -2.50 17.34
CA ARG A 48 9.99 -3.94 17.54
C ARG A 48 9.32 -4.83 16.48
N ARG A 49 8.12 -4.46 15.98
CA ARG A 49 7.45 -5.25 14.93
C ARG A 49 8.17 -5.15 13.59
N ALA A 50 8.60 -3.93 13.23
CA ALA A 50 9.33 -3.71 11.99
C ALA A 50 10.71 -4.36 12.03
N GLU A 51 11.41 -4.23 13.16
CA GLU A 51 12.72 -4.88 13.41
C GLU A 51 12.62 -6.40 13.28
N GLN A 52 11.60 -7.03 13.90
CA GLN A 52 11.38 -8.49 13.79
C GLN A 52 11.15 -8.95 12.35
N ILE A 53 10.45 -8.13 11.53
CA ILE A 53 10.24 -8.42 10.11
C ILE A 53 11.58 -8.32 9.36
N ALA A 54 12.33 -7.23 9.58
CA ALA A 54 13.63 -7.02 8.96
C ALA A 54 14.64 -8.11 9.36
N GLU A 55 14.69 -8.48 10.63
CA GLU A 55 15.54 -9.57 11.15
C GLU A 55 15.18 -10.92 10.49
N LYS A 56 13.89 -11.23 10.36
CA LYS A 56 13.43 -12.46 9.70
C LYS A 56 13.88 -12.51 8.24
N ILE A 57 13.75 -11.40 7.51
CA ILE A 57 14.18 -11.31 6.11
C ILE A 57 15.70 -11.47 6.02
N THR A 58 16.46 -10.78 6.87
CA THR A 58 17.92 -10.85 6.88
C THR A 58 18.43 -12.24 7.26
N ALA A 59 17.80 -12.90 8.24
CA ALA A 59 18.11 -14.27 8.63
C ALA A 59 17.85 -15.29 7.52
N ALA A 60 16.91 -14.98 6.60
CA ALA A 60 16.65 -15.77 5.40
C ALA A 60 17.60 -15.44 4.22
N GLY A 61 18.59 -14.56 4.41
CA GLY A 61 19.56 -14.16 3.37
C GLY A 61 19.13 -12.95 2.53
N GLY A 62 17.99 -12.33 2.81
CA GLY A 62 17.55 -11.10 2.18
C GLY A 62 18.18 -9.83 2.78
N SER A 63 17.79 -8.67 2.26
CA SER A 63 18.22 -7.35 2.76
C SER A 63 17.01 -6.52 3.16
N ALA A 64 16.98 -6.05 4.42
CA ALA A 64 15.86 -5.27 4.94
C ALA A 64 16.33 -4.18 5.90
N LEU A 65 15.66 -3.03 5.88
CA LEU A 65 15.81 -1.93 6.81
C LEU A 65 14.49 -1.64 7.51
N ALA A 66 14.50 -1.55 8.84
CA ALA A 66 13.36 -1.03 9.59
C ALA A 66 13.55 0.48 9.78
N VAL A 67 12.68 1.30 9.19
CA VAL A 67 12.81 2.77 9.21
C VAL A 67 11.56 3.43 9.79
N ALA A 68 11.77 4.25 10.82
CA ALA A 68 10.70 5.04 11.43
C ALA A 68 10.34 6.23 10.55
N ALA A 69 9.04 6.42 10.29
CA ALA A 69 8.52 7.67 9.75
C ALA A 69 7.03 7.82 10.08
N ASP A 70 6.65 8.99 10.56
CA ASP A 70 5.26 9.44 10.52
C ASP A 70 5.02 10.10 9.16
N LEU A 71 4.18 9.48 8.35
CA LEU A 71 3.92 9.94 6.98
C LEU A 71 3.15 11.26 6.92
N THR A 72 2.56 11.70 8.05
CA THR A 72 1.90 13.01 8.15
C THR A 72 2.87 14.14 8.54
N ASP A 73 4.15 13.85 8.70
CA ASP A 73 5.23 14.79 8.93
C ASP A 73 6.28 14.72 7.82
N HIS A 74 6.31 15.76 6.99
CA HIS A 74 7.24 15.87 5.86
C HIS A 74 8.72 15.64 6.25
N ARG A 75 9.16 16.17 7.41
CA ARG A 75 10.55 15.99 7.86
C ARG A 75 10.85 14.52 8.15
N SER A 76 9.88 13.82 8.69
CA SER A 76 9.98 12.38 8.96
C SER A 76 10.04 11.56 7.67
N VAL A 77 9.25 11.94 6.66
CA VAL A 77 9.26 11.33 5.33
C VAL A 77 10.62 11.58 4.66
N GLN A 78 11.10 12.82 4.64
CA GLN A 78 12.42 13.17 4.07
C GLN A 78 13.55 12.37 4.73
N ALA A 79 13.58 12.30 6.06
CA ALA A 79 14.61 11.56 6.79
C ALA A 79 14.60 10.05 6.46
N MET A 80 13.40 9.47 6.24
CA MET A 80 13.27 8.08 5.80
C MET A 80 13.85 7.90 4.40
N VAL A 81 13.50 8.75 3.45
CA VAL A 81 14.02 8.69 2.07
C VAL A 81 15.53 8.87 2.06
N ASP A 82 16.06 9.87 2.78
CA ASP A 82 17.51 10.11 2.92
C ASP A 82 18.24 8.88 3.47
N THR A 83 17.66 8.19 4.45
CA THR A 83 18.21 6.96 5.00
C THR A 83 18.32 5.86 3.93
N VAL A 84 17.25 5.67 3.14
CA VAL A 84 17.23 4.65 2.08
C VAL A 84 18.21 4.99 0.97
N VAL A 85 18.30 6.26 0.59
CA VAL A 85 19.21 6.74 -0.45
C VAL A 85 20.67 6.61 0.00
N ALA A 86 20.98 6.96 1.25
CA ALA A 86 22.33 6.80 1.80
C ALA A 86 22.78 5.33 1.83
N GLU A 87 21.86 4.41 2.15
CA GLU A 87 22.17 2.99 2.26
C GLU A 87 22.22 2.27 0.90
N TRP A 88 21.29 2.58 0.01
CA TRP A 88 21.11 1.82 -1.25
C TRP A 88 21.19 2.64 -2.53
N GLY A 89 21.31 3.96 -2.45
CA GLY A 89 21.49 4.86 -3.61
C GLY A 89 20.18 5.24 -4.33
N GLY A 90 19.01 4.79 -3.90
CA GLY A 90 17.72 5.17 -4.52
C GLY A 90 16.59 4.19 -4.24
N ILE A 91 15.46 4.35 -4.95
CA ILE A 91 14.23 3.56 -4.80
C ILE A 91 13.76 3.13 -6.18
N ASP A 92 13.60 1.82 -6.41
CA ASP A 92 13.08 1.27 -7.68
C ASP A 92 11.60 0.94 -7.61
N LEU A 93 11.09 0.66 -6.40
CA LEU A 93 9.69 0.33 -6.16
C LEU A 93 9.19 1.08 -4.92
N LEU A 94 8.18 1.91 -5.10
CA LEU A 94 7.48 2.57 -4.00
C LEU A 94 6.07 2.01 -3.88
N VAL A 95 5.76 1.36 -2.75
CA VAL A 95 4.42 0.87 -2.44
C VAL A 95 3.77 1.77 -1.40
N LEU A 96 2.81 2.56 -1.82
CA LEU A 96 2.00 3.45 -1.00
C LEU A 96 0.84 2.65 -0.38
N ASN A 97 1.15 1.92 0.70
CA ASN A 97 0.22 1.01 1.37
C ASN A 97 -0.37 1.60 2.68
N ALA A 98 0.32 2.54 3.32
CA ALA A 98 -0.16 3.11 4.58
C ALA A 98 -1.53 3.78 4.42
N SER A 99 -2.43 3.51 5.34
CA SER A 99 -3.78 4.07 5.35
C SER A 99 -4.35 4.07 6.78
N GLY A 100 -5.33 4.92 7.04
CA GLY A 100 -5.99 5.02 8.34
C GLY A 100 -7.23 5.91 8.26
N GLY A 101 -7.74 6.32 9.42
CA GLY A 101 -8.89 7.22 9.52
C GLY A 101 -10.09 6.63 10.26
N MET A 102 -9.99 5.37 10.70
CA MET A 102 -10.96 4.76 11.63
C MET A 102 -10.50 4.80 13.10
N GLU A 103 -9.31 5.34 13.35
CA GLU A 103 -8.77 5.47 14.69
C GLU A 103 -9.46 6.60 15.44
N SER A 104 -9.86 6.36 16.70
CA SER A 104 -10.43 7.38 17.57
C SER A 104 -9.36 8.37 18.05
N GLY A 105 -9.73 9.65 18.21
CA GLY A 105 -8.91 10.66 18.86
C GLY A 105 -7.85 11.33 18.02
N LEU A 106 -7.84 11.13 16.69
CA LEU A 106 -6.83 11.72 15.80
C LEU A 106 -7.31 12.97 15.03
N GLY A 107 -8.52 13.46 15.31
CA GLY A 107 -9.13 14.62 14.65
C GLY A 107 -9.79 14.27 13.30
N GLU A 108 -10.75 15.10 12.90
CA GLU A 108 -11.59 14.86 11.72
C GLU A 108 -10.78 14.83 10.40
N ASP A 109 -9.72 15.63 10.31
CA ASP A 109 -8.89 15.74 9.10
C ASP A 109 -7.82 14.65 8.98
N TYR A 110 -7.66 13.78 9.98
CA TYR A 110 -6.56 12.81 10.00
C TYR A 110 -6.62 11.86 8.81
N ALA A 111 -7.81 11.36 8.47
CA ALA A 111 -7.99 10.47 7.33
C ALA A 111 -7.50 11.14 6.03
N LEU A 112 -7.86 12.40 5.79
CA LEU A 112 -7.47 13.13 4.60
C LEU A 112 -5.96 13.41 4.57
N ARG A 113 -5.39 13.84 5.70
CA ARG A 113 -3.94 14.05 5.82
C ARG A 113 -3.14 12.78 5.54
N LEU A 114 -3.57 11.62 6.06
CA LEU A 114 -2.84 10.37 5.84
C LEU A 114 -3.09 9.76 4.46
N ASN A 115 -4.36 9.74 4.00
CA ASN A 115 -4.74 9.01 2.79
C ASN A 115 -4.58 9.83 1.51
N ARG A 116 -4.45 11.15 1.58
CA ARG A 116 -4.17 12.04 0.46
C ARG A 116 -2.82 12.75 0.60
N ASP A 117 -2.69 13.67 1.58
CA ASP A 117 -1.56 14.59 1.64
C ASP A 117 -0.23 13.84 1.86
N ALA A 118 -0.23 12.89 2.78
CA ALA A 118 0.95 12.06 3.05
C ALA A 118 1.34 11.15 1.89
N GLN A 119 0.37 10.68 1.08
CA GLN A 119 0.68 9.86 -0.10
C GLN A 119 1.35 10.70 -1.19
N VAL A 120 0.84 11.91 -1.42
CA VAL A 120 1.42 12.87 -2.37
C VAL A 120 2.81 13.32 -1.91
N ASP A 121 2.97 13.67 -0.64
CA ASP A 121 4.26 14.08 -0.06
C ASP A 121 5.30 12.96 -0.15
N MET A 122 4.92 11.73 0.19
CA MET A 122 5.79 10.55 0.07
C MET A 122 6.24 10.33 -1.38
N LEU A 123 5.33 10.41 -2.35
CA LEU A 123 5.65 10.26 -3.75
C LEU A 123 6.61 11.36 -4.23
N GLN A 124 6.27 12.63 -3.97
CA GLN A 124 7.07 13.78 -4.39
C GLN A 124 8.47 13.76 -3.77
N THR A 125 8.59 13.31 -2.52
CA THR A 125 9.90 13.17 -1.84
C THR A 125 10.72 12.02 -2.43
N ALA A 126 10.08 10.92 -2.85
CA ALA A 126 10.78 9.75 -3.40
C ALA A 126 11.20 9.93 -4.87
N VAL A 127 10.39 10.59 -5.70
CA VAL A 127 10.59 10.73 -7.16
C VAL A 127 12.00 11.19 -7.56
N PRO A 128 12.66 12.19 -6.91
CA PRO A 128 14.02 12.58 -7.25
C PRO A 128 15.07 11.46 -7.09
N HIS A 129 14.73 10.40 -6.38
CA HIS A 129 15.60 9.26 -6.07
C HIS A 129 15.15 7.97 -6.77
N MET A 130 14.18 8.07 -7.68
CA MET A 130 13.65 6.97 -8.47
C MET A 130 14.18 7.02 -9.90
N PRO A 131 15.04 6.07 -10.32
CA PRO A 131 15.54 6.04 -11.69
C PRO A 131 14.42 5.68 -12.69
N ALA A 132 14.62 5.99 -13.97
CA ALA A 132 13.73 5.53 -15.03
C ALA A 132 13.59 3.99 -15.00
N GLY A 133 12.39 3.48 -15.21
CA GLY A 133 12.04 2.08 -15.04
C GLY A 133 11.64 1.71 -13.59
N SER A 134 11.56 2.70 -12.69
CA SER A 134 10.97 2.53 -11.36
C SER A 134 9.45 2.46 -11.44
N ARG A 135 8.83 1.93 -10.39
CA ARG A 135 7.37 1.79 -10.32
C ARG A 135 6.80 2.26 -8.98
N VAL A 136 5.64 2.90 -9.05
CA VAL A 136 4.81 3.27 -7.90
C VAL A 136 3.55 2.40 -7.90
N VAL A 137 3.27 1.75 -6.77
CA VAL A 137 2.06 0.97 -6.53
C VAL A 137 1.26 1.65 -5.43
N PHE A 138 0.07 2.14 -5.74
CA PHE A 138 -0.85 2.71 -4.74
C PHE A 138 -1.91 1.70 -4.33
N VAL A 139 -2.04 1.45 -3.03
CA VAL A 139 -3.00 0.49 -2.48
C VAL A 139 -4.30 1.18 -2.11
N ALA A 140 -5.33 0.93 -2.90
CA ALA A 140 -6.69 1.46 -2.73
C ALA A 140 -7.66 0.39 -2.15
N SER A 141 -8.95 0.67 -2.20
CA SER A 141 -10.03 -0.30 -1.97
C SER A 141 -11.18 -0.03 -2.94
N HIS A 142 -11.98 -1.03 -3.26
CA HIS A 142 -13.15 -0.86 -4.14
C HIS A 142 -14.12 0.18 -3.57
N GLN A 143 -14.38 0.16 -2.26
CA GLN A 143 -15.21 1.15 -1.60
C GLN A 143 -14.69 2.60 -1.76
N ALA A 144 -13.36 2.78 -1.86
CA ALA A 144 -12.77 4.09 -2.13
C ALA A 144 -12.78 4.41 -3.64
N HIS A 145 -12.37 3.46 -4.47
CA HIS A 145 -12.26 3.64 -5.91
C HIS A 145 -13.62 3.99 -6.53
N PHE A 146 -14.69 3.35 -6.06
CA PHE A 146 -16.05 3.51 -6.56
C PHE A 146 -16.96 4.36 -5.65
N VAL A 147 -16.43 5.11 -4.67
CA VAL A 147 -17.21 5.84 -3.66
C VAL A 147 -18.19 6.86 -4.24
N GLU A 148 -18.00 7.31 -5.48
CA GLU A 148 -18.87 8.25 -6.17
C GLU A 148 -20.01 7.57 -6.93
N THR A 149 -19.91 6.25 -7.18
CA THR A 149 -20.83 5.49 -8.04
C THR A 149 -21.46 4.30 -7.35
N ALA A 150 -20.91 3.84 -6.23
CA ALA A 150 -21.41 2.69 -5.49
C ALA A 150 -21.59 3.01 -4.01
N GLU A 151 -22.59 2.39 -3.39
CA GLU A 151 -22.83 2.52 -1.96
C GLU A 151 -21.73 1.84 -1.15
N THR A 152 -21.37 2.44 -0.03
CA THR A 152 -20.48 1.85 0.98
C THR A 152 -21.06 2.07 2.37
N MET A 153 -20.53 1.37 3.36
CA MET A 153 -20.99 1.51 4.75
C MET A 153 -20.77 2.93 5.25
N ASP A 154 -21.79 3.52 5.89
CA ASP A 154 -21.78 4.92 6.36
C ASP A 154 -20.55 5.24 7.21
N GLU A 155 -20.15 4.30 8.08
CA GLU A 155 -19.00 4.46 8.96
C GLU A 155 -17.65 4.48 8.20
N TYR A 156 -17.64 3.95 6.97
CA TYR A 156 -16.44 3.92 6.13
C TYR A 156 -16.41 5.04 5.10
N VAL A 157 -17.52 5.70 4.80
CA VAL A 157 -17.62 6.77 3.82
C VAL A 157 -16.53 7.84 3.98
N PRO A 158 -16.23 8.38 5.18
CA PRO A 158 -15.18 9.39 5.33
C PRO A 158 -13.80 8.86 4.93
N VAL A 159 -13.48 7.62 5.29
CA VAL A 159 -12.21 6.97 4.93
C VAL A 159 -12.17 6.68 3.43
N ALA A 160 -13.24 6.14 2.85
CA ALA A 160 -13.35 5.87 1.43
C ALA A 160 -13.13 7.14 0.59
N LYS A 161 -13.80 8.25 0.95
CA LYS A 161 -13.63 9.56 0.30
C LYS A 161 -12.21 10.09 0.42
N SER A 162 -11.57 9.96 1.60
CA SER A 162 -10.19 10.42 1.79
C SER A 162 -9.18 9.61 0.96
N LYS A 163 -9.38 8.29 0.83
CA LYS A 163 -8.56 7.42 -0.04
C LYS A 163 -8.79 7.72 -1.51
N ARG A 164 -10.04 7.98 -1.92
CA ARG A 164 -10.34 8.41 -3.30
C ARG A 164 -9.66 9.73 -3.62
N ALA A 165 -9.72 10.70 -2.72
CA ALA A 165 -9.02 11.98 -2.89
C ALA A 165 -7.50 11.78 -3.05
N GLY A 166 -6.90 10.84 -2.32
CA GLY A 166 -5.49 10.45 -2.49
C GLY A 166 -5.22 9.83 -3.85
N GLU A 167 -6.05 8.89 -4.28
CA GLU A 167 -5.93 8.27 -5.61
C GLU A 167 -5.98 9.32 -6.72
N LEU A 168 -6.96 10.23 -6.68
CA LEU A 168 -7.09 11.29 -7.69
C LEU A 168 -5.89 12.22 -7.70
N ALA A 169 -5.42 12.66 -6.52
CA ALA A 169 -4.24 13.53 -6.41
C ALA A 169 -2.96 12.86 -6.93
N LEU A 170 -2.78 11.55 -6.71
CA LEU A 170 -1.66 10.79 -7.28
C LEU A 170 -1.79 10.63 -8.80
N ARG A 171 -3.00 10.42 -9.33
CA ARG A 171 -3.25 10.36 -10.77
C ARG A 171 -2.93 11.66 -11.50
N GLU A 172 -3.11 12.82 -10.86
CA GLU A 172 -2.69 14.12 -11.40
C GLU A 172 -1.18 14.21 -11.62
N LEU A 173 -0.39 13.42 -10.91
CA LEU A 173 1.07 13.37 -11.05
C LEU A 173 1.55 12.38 -12.13
N VAL A 174 0.69 11.53 -12.68
CA VAL A 174 1.06 10.52 -13.70
C VAL A 174 1.81 11.12 -14.89
N PRO A 175 1.39 12.26 -15.48
CA PRO A 175 2.16 12.85 -16.59
C PRO A 175 3.61 13.23 -16.22
N GLN A 176 3.86 13.59 -14.96
CA GLN A 176 5.21 13.89 -14.47
C GLN A 176 6.01 12.60 -14.25
N LEU A 177 5.37 11.55 -13.74
CA LEU A 177 5.98 10.24 -13.58
C LEU A 177 6.37 9.64 -14.94
N ASP A 178 5.47 9.69 -15.93
CA ASP A 178 5.73 9.22 -17.29
C ASP A 178 6.91 9.96 -17.92
N ALA A 179 6.98 11.28 -17.75
CA ALA A 179 8.11 12.09 -18.24
C ALA A 179 9.44 11.71 -17.57
N ALA A 180 9.41 11.19 -16.34
CA ALA A 180 10.57 10.67 -15.62
C ALA A 180 10.85 9.18 -15.91
N GLY A 181 10.00 8.51 -16.71
CA GLY A 181 10.08 7.08 -16.97
C GLY A 181 9.70 6.22 -15.76
N ILE A 182 8.85 6.74 -14.86
CA ILE A 182 8.36 6.05 -13.66
C ILE A 182 6.93 5.58 -13.91
N GLU A 183 6.69 4.31 -13.72
CA GLU A 183 5.37 3.71 -13.91
C GLU A 183 4.49 3.87 -12.67
N PHE A 184 3.17 3.99 -12.86
CA PHE A 184 2.19 4.11 -11.77
C PHE A 184 1.06 3.10 -11.96
N VAL A 185 0.67 2.42 -10.87
CA VAL A 185 -0.49 1.53 -10.85
C VAL A 185 -1.23 1.62 -9.52
N VAL A 186 -2.56 1.65 -9.60
CA VAL A 186 -3.47 1.49 -8.45
C VAL A 186 -3.83 0.01 -8.32
N VAL A 187 -3.70 -0.55 -7.12
CA VAL A 187 -4.21 -1.88 -6.79
C VAL A 187 -5.40 -1.71 -5.86
N SER A 188 -6.57 -2.02 -6.35
CA SER A 188 -7.81 -1.90 -5.60
C SER A 188 -8.36 -3.28 -5.26
N GLY A 189 -8.72 -3.51 -4.01
CA GLY A 189 -9.36 -4.73 -3.52
C GLY A 189 -10.61 -4.43 -2.73
N ASP A 190 -11.41 -5.45 -2.49
CA ASP A 190 -12.60 -5.36 -1.65
C ASP A 190 -12.25 -5.32 -0.15
N MET A 191 -13.16 -5.71 0.72
CA MET A 191 -12.89 -5.93 2.14
C MET A 191 -11.89 -7.07 2.30
N ILE A 192 -10.73 -6.79 2.91
CA ILE A 192 -9.67 -7.77 3.12
C ILE A 192 -9.78 -8.36 4.52
N GLU A 193 -10.03 -9.67 4.60
CA GLU A 193 -10.16 -10.38 5.88
C GLU A 193 -8.85 -10.37 6.67
N GLY A 194 -8.96 -10.20 7.98
CA GLY A 194 -7.83 -10.13 8.90
C GLY A 194 -7.19 -8.75 9.01
N THR A 195 -7.66 -7.75 8.26
CA THR A 195 -7.23 -6.36 8.45
C THR A 195 -7.91 -5.73 9.66
N ILE A 196 -7.26 -4.68 10.21
CA ILE A 196 -7.85 -3.88 11.29
C ILE A 196 -9.12 -3.19 10.81
N THR A 197 -9.13 -2.67 9.58
CA THR A 197 -10.30 -2.01 8.99
C THR A 197 -11.49 -2.95 8.94
N ALA A 198 -11.34 -4.17 8.38
CA ALA A 198 -12.41 -5.15 8.34
C ALA A 198 -12.89 -5.54 9.75
N THR A 199 -11.95 -5.69 10.70
CA THR A 199 -12.29 -6.01 12.11
C THR A 199 -13.08 -4.87 12.76
N LEU A 200 -12.71 -3.61 12.53
CA LEU A 200 -13.42 -2.45 13.07
C LEU A 200 -14.81 -2.30 12.44
N LEU A 201 -14.92 -2.44 11.13
CA LEU A 201 -16.20 -2.42 10.42
C LEU A 201 -17.13 -3.52 10.90
N ASN A 202 -16.65 -4.75 11.07
CA ASN A 202 -17.46 -5.83 11.59
C ASN A 202 -17.85 -5.66 13.06
N ARG A 203 -17.09 -4.86 13.84
CA ARG A 203 -17.46 -4.48 15.22
C ARG A 203 -18.57 -3.43 15.22
N LEU A 204 -18.54 -2.46 14.31
CA LEU A 204 -19.55 -1.42 14.16
C LEU A 204 -20.83 -1.99 13.52
N ASN A 205 -20.69 -2.85 12.53
CA ASN A 205 -21.75 -3.56 11.83
C ASN A 205 -21.55 -5.08 11.98
N PRO A 206 -22.08 -5.71 13.04
CA PRO A 206 -21.94 -7.14 13.25
C PRO A 206 -22.49 -7.96 12.07
N GLY A 207 -21.66 -8.83 11.50
CA GLY A 207 -21.98 -9.59 10.30
C GLY A 207 -21.54 -8.97 8.97
N ALA A 208 -20.93 -7.79 8.96
CA ALA A 208 -20.49 -7.12 7.74
C ALA A 208 -19.53 -7.96 6.88
N ILE A 209 -18.58 -8.66 7.52
CA ILE A 209 -17.66 -9.55 6.80
C ILE A 209 -18.39 -10.71 6.15
N GLU A 210 -19.29 -11.36 6.91
CA GLU A 210 -20.03 -12.51 6.41
C GLU A 210 -21.02 -12.11 5.32
N GLY A 211 -21.75 -10.99 5.49
CA GLY A 211 -22.63 -10.44 4.48
C GLY A 211 -21.88 -10.16 3.17
N ARG A 212 -20.72 -9.47 3.26
CA ARG A 212 -19.92 -9.18 2.06
C ARG A 212 -19.38 -10.45 1.41
N ARG A 213 -18.97 -11.47 2.19
CA ARG A 213 -18.54 -12.76 1.65
C ARG A 213 -19.67 -13.47 0.89
N GLN A 214 -20.91 -13.41 1.39
CA GLN A 214 -22.08 -14.00 0.70
C GLN A 214 -22.39 -13.29 -0.63
N GLU A 215 -22.19 -11.98 -0.70
CA GLU A 215 -22.39 -11.19 -1.92
C GLU A 215 -21.36 -11.51 -3.00
N VAL A 216 -20.06 -11.56 -2.65
CA VAL A 216 -18.96 -11.69 -3.63
C VAL A 216 -18.38 -13.11 -3.71
N GLY A 217 -18.92 -14.06 -2.95
CA GLY A 217 -18.47 -15.46 -2.91
C GLY A 217 -17.18 -15.68 -2.12
N LYS A 218 -16.17 -14.81 -2.26
CA LYS A 218 -14.90 -14.91 -1.57
C LYS A 218 -14.33 -13.53 -1.24
N LEU A 219 -13.87 -13.37 0.00
CA LEU A 219 -13.01 -12.24 0.38
C LEU A 219 -11.54 -12.68 0.39
N TYR A 220 -10.66 -11.77 -0.01
CA TYR A 220 -9.22 -11.99 0.05
C TYR A 220 -8.72 -11.88 1.49
N SER A 221 -7.83 -12.77 1.88
CA SER A 221 -7.04 -12.64 3.11
C SER A 221 -5.94 -11.58 2.93
N VAL A 222 -5.35 -11.16 4.05
CA VAL A 222 -4.18 -10.26 4.06
C VAL A 222 -3.09 -10.74 3.11
N SER A 223 -2.73 -12.02 3.19
CA SER A 223 -1.64 -12.60 2.41
C SER A 223 -1.99 -12.73 0.92
N GLU A 224 -3.23 -13.08 0.58
CA GLU A 224 -3.67 -13.13 -0.83
C GLU A 224 -3.67 -11.75 -1.47
N PHE A 225 -4.15 -10.72 -0.76
CA PHE A 225 -4.13 -9.36 -1.30
C PHE A 225 -2.71 -8.78 -1.38
N ALA A 226 -1.85 -9.07 -0.41
CA ALA A 226 -0.43 -8.72 -0.46
C ALA A 226 0.28 -9.37 -1.67
N ALA A 227 -0.11 -10.59 -2.04
CA ALA A 227 0.38 -11.25 -3.24
C ALA A 227 0.00 -10.49 -4.52
N GLU A 228 -1.21 -9.97 -4.62
CA GLU A 228 -1.66 -9.15 -5.76
C GLU A 228 -0.91 -7.81 -5.85
N ILE A 229 -0.58 -7.21 -4.70
CA ILE A 229 0.26 -6.00 -4.65
C ILE A 229 1.68 -6.32 -5.10
N ALA A 230 2.24 -7.44 -4.66
CA ALA A 230 3.57 -7.87 -5.08
C ALA A 230 3.62 -8.17 -6.59
N LEU A 231 2.61 -8.83 -7.16
CA LEU A 231 2.47 -9.04 -8.60
C LEU A 231 2.39 -7.73 -9.38
N ALA A 232 1.69 -6.73 -8.86
CA ALA A 232 1.61 -5.41 -9.49
C ALA A 232 2.97 -4.70 -9.61
N ALA A 233 4.00 -5.14 -8.88
CA ALA A 233 5.36 -4.64 -9.03
C ALA A 233 6.03 -5.09 -10.34
N VAL A 234 5.56 -6.17 -10.98
CA VAL A 234 6.21 -6.80 -12.14
C VAL A 234 5.29 -7.02 -13.34
N GLU A 235 3.98 -7.11 -13.13
CA GLU A 235 3.01 -7.33 -14.19
C GLU A 235 2.83 -6.11 -15.09
N PRO A 236 2.37 -6.31 -16.35
CA PRO A 236 1.95 -5.21 -17.21
C PRO A 236 0.87 -4.34 -16.54
N ILE A 237 0.99 -3.04 -16.68
CA ILE A 237 0.04 -2.09 -16.10
C ILE A 237 -1.17 -1.95 -17.04
N PRO A 238 -2.41 -2.07 -16.52
CA PRO A 238 -3.62 -1.79 -17.30
C PRO A 238 -3.62 -0.36 -17.87
N ALA A 239 -4.30 -0.16 -19.02
CA ALA A 239 -4.32 1.13 -19.70
C ALA A 239 -4.89 2.28 -18.88
N ASP A 240 -5.79 1.98 -17.94
CA ASP A 240 -6.38 2.92 -16.98
C ASP A 240 -5.59 3.04 -15.68
N HIS A 241 -4.40 2.40 -15.62
CA HIS A 241 -3.55 2.31 -14.42
C HIS A 241 -4.23 1.67 -13.21
N THR A 242 -5.23 0.79 -13.40
CA THR A 242 -5.97 0.17 -12.28
C THR A 242 -6.00 -1.34 -12.37
N LYS A 243 -5.44 -2.01 -11.38
CA LYS A 243 -5.60 -3.45 -11.15
C LYS A 243 -6.73 -3.64 -10.13
N LEU A 244 -7.90 -4.08 -10.60
CA LEU A 244 -9.03 -4.47 -9.74
C LEU A 244 -8.86 -5.94 -9.32
N VAL A 245 -8.89 -6.20 -8.01
CA VAL A 245 -8.63 -7.52 -7.43
C VAL A 245 -9.90 -8.12 -6.86
N GLY A 246 -10.35 -9.23 -7.44
CA GLY A 246 -11.58 -9.93 -7.05
C GLY A 246 -12.80 -9.47 -7.84
N ASP A 247 -13.98 -9.75 -7.29
CA ASP A 247 -15.25 -9.38 -7.92
C ASP A 247 -15.56 -7.90 -7.72
N VAL A 248 -15.91 -7.21 -8.78
CA VAL A 248 -16.30 -5.78 -8.79
C VAL A 248 -17.75 -5.58 -9.22
N SER A 249 -18.52 -6.63 -9.47
CA SER A 249 -19.87 -6.54 -10.01
C SER A 249 -20.81 -5.70 -9.11
N GLY A 250 -20.63 -5.75 -7.79
CA GLY A 250 -21.38 -4.93 -6.85
C GLY A 250 -21.02 -3.44 -6.82
N PHE A 251 -20.00 -3.01 -7.60
CA PHE A 251 -19.53 -1.62 -7.68
C PHE A 251 -19.72 -0.99 -9.06
N THR A 252 -19.99 -1.80 -10.08
CA THR A 252 -20.06 -1.38 -11.49
C THR A 252 -21.44 -1.54 -12.13
N ALA A 253 -22.48 -1.77 -11.30
CA ALA A 253 -23.85 -1.96 -11.75
C ALA A 253 -24.53 -0.65 -12.20
#